data_be2756450ada8f5d2b5e40618b92693f
#
_entry.id   be2756450ada8f5d2b5e40618b92693f
#
_cell.length_a   1.000
_cell.length_b   1.000
_cell.length_c   1.000
_cell.angle_alpha   90.00
_cell.angle_beta   90.00
_cell.angle_gamma   90.00
#
_symmetry.space_group_name_H-M   'P 1'
#
loop_
_entity.id
_entity.type
_entity.pdbx_description
1 polymer ?
#
loop_
_entity_poly.entity_id
_entity_poly.type
_entity_poly.pdbx_seq_one_letter_code
_entity_poly.pdbx_strand_id
1 'polypeptide(L)'
;MKNREIFLLFTSSIIIYSLVFDLSYLNIFNINWLYGNGEYQAYQIAFEFYKDDIWRWPITSNPNYGVDINNNIILSDNITFLNIIFKFISKFITSNFQFYGPWVLICLFLQSFFSYKVFFYYTQNIKYSFICSIFFIILPILLDRIFIHFALSAHWLVLWSFYLAIKDVNKNKFNYKWLLIFTIALLTNIYFFIVVMAIFSYSYLVNGNYNLNYKIKILAINYFYCLLILYLIGFFNMNVINYIQYGFGFYKSNLLTFFDSTGGFHLRNWSLLNIFDFKSMNGEEEGFGYLGLGGIVLFFILIYNLIFQKNKNFYKIFIFASIFFLIAISNNIHFAN
;
A
#
# COMPACT_ATOMS: atom_id res chain seq x y z
N MET A 1 17.56 17.15 1.29
CA MET A 1 17.55 16.41 2.57
C MET A 1 18.98 16.09 2.92
N LYS A 2 19.40 16.37 4.15
CA LYS A 2 20.76 16.10 4.66
C LYS A 2 20.84 14.67 5.22
N ASN A 3 22.05 14.08 5.29
CA ASN A 3 22.23 12.72 5.84
C ASN A 3 21.69 12.57 7.28
N ARG A 4 21.78 13.63 8.09
CA ARG A 4 21.24 13.65 9.46
C ARG A 4 19.71 13.41 9.47
N GLU A 5 18.97 13.99 8.54
CA GLU A 5 17.51 13.83 8.46
C GLU A 5 17.15 12.39 8.08
N ILE A 6 17.89 11.79 7.12
CA ILE A 6 17.69 10.39 6.74
C ILE A 6 17.96 9.47 7.93
N PHE A 7 19.04 9.73 8.67
CA PHE A 7 19.41 8.96 9.86
C PHE A 7 18.31 9.03 10.93
N LEU A 8 17.77 10.23 11.22
CA LEU A 8 16.69 10.39 12.19
C LEU A 8 15.40 9.68 11.78
N LEU A 9 15.03 9.71 10.49
CA LEU A 9 13.87 8.98 9.97
C LEU A 9 14.06 7.47 10.07
N PHE A 10 15.25 6.98 9.76
CA PHE A 10 15.55 5.55 9.88
C PHE A 10 15.54 5.09 11.35
N THR A 11 16.15 5.86 12.25
CA THR A 11 16.15 5.56 13.69
C THR A 11 14.75 5.53 14.27
N SER A 12 13.90 6.51 13.90
CA SER A 12 12.51 6.52 14.33
C SER A 12 11.72 5.30 13.81
N SER A 13 12.01 4.87 12.59
CA SER A 13 11.38 3.67 12.02
C SER A 13 11.80 2.38 12.75
N ILE A 14 13.08 2.27 13.18
CA ILE A 14 13.55 1.16 14.01
C ILE A 14 12.85 1.18 15.38
N ILE A 15 12.72 2.36 16.01
CA ILE A 15 12.02 2.49 17.30
C ILE A 15 10.57 2.03 17.17
N ILE A 16 9.84 2.51 16.17
CA ILE A 16 8.45 2.07 15.95
C ILE A 16 8.39 0.58 15.64
N TYR A 17 9.31 0.07 14.80
CA TYR A 17 9.39 -1.37 14.53
C TYR A 17 9.55 -2.16 15.82
N SER A 18 10.47 -1.78 16.72
CA SER A 18 10.73 -2.49 17.98
C SER A 18 9.58 -2.41 19.01
N LEU A 19 8.67 -1.45 18.85
CA LEU A 19 7.46 -1.35 19.66
C LEU A 19 6.33 -2.26 19.16
N VAL A 20 6.38 -2.65 17.88
CA VAL A 20 5.30 -3.37 17.20
C VAL A 20 5.71 -4.82 16.92
N PHE A 21 6.97 -5.05 16.58
CA PHE A 21 7.55 -6.35 16.23
C PHE A 21 8.79 -6.66 17.05
N ASP A 22 9.06 -7.95 17.24
CA ASP A 22 10.32 -8.41 17.79
C ASP A 22 11.48 -8.15 16.81
N LEU A 23 12.58 -7.59 17.31
CA LEU A 23 13.77 -7.32 16.50
C LEU A 23 14.40 -8.60 15.92
N SER A 24 14.15 -9.75 16.53
CA SER A 24 14.61 -11.05 16.01
C SER A 24 14.02 -11.37 14.63
N TYR A 25 12.89 -10.76 14.24
CA TYR A 25 12.27 -10.93 12.91
C TYR A 25 13.08 -10.26 11.79
N LEU A 26 14.00 -9.35 12.14
CA LEU A 26 14.96 -8.80 11.18
C LEU A 26 16.03 -9.80 10.74
N ASN A 27 16.24 -10.86 11.54
CA ASN A 27 17.10 -11.97 11.12
C ASN A 27 16.40 -12.77 10.03
N ILE A 28 16.93 -12.72 8.82
CA ILE A 28 16.36 -13.41 7.66
C ILE A 28 16.30 -14.93 7.83
N PHE A 29 17.12 -15.53 8.70
CA PHE A 29 17.10 -16.96 8.97
C PHE A 29 16.14 -17.36 10.09
N ASN A 30 15.56 -16.40 10.79
CA ASN A 30 14.48 -16.66 11.74
C ASN A 30 13.16 -16.75 10.96
N ILE A 31 12.73 -17.98 10.67
CA ILE A 31 11.46 -18.25 9.96
C ILE A 31 10.35 -18.70 10.91
N ASN A 32 10.69 -19.07 12.15
CA ASN A 32 9.76 -19.75 13.08
C ASN A 32 8.54 -18.89 13.43
N TRP A 33 8.70 -17.57 13.50
CA TRP A 33 7.61 -16.66 13.83
C TRP A 33 6.51 -16.62 12.76
N LEU A 34 6.82 -17.00 11.51
CA LEU A 34 5.86 -17.06 10.42
C LEU A 34 4.90 -18.24 10.54
N TYR A 35 5.34 -19.35 11.16
CA TYR A 35 4.53 -20.56 11.26
C TYR A 35 3.51 -20.55 12.40
N GLY A 36 3.51 -19.53 13.24
CA GLY A 36 2.52 -19.35 14.32
C GLY A 36 1.22 -18.67 13.89
N ASN A 37 1.20 -18.08 12.68
CA ASN A 37 0.06 -17.36 12.12
C ASN A 37 -0.28 -17.93 10.74
N GLY A 38 -1.53 -18.34 10.54
CA GLY A 38 -1.96 -19.02 9.31
C GLY A 38 -1.68 -18.22 8.02
N GLU A 39 -1.85 -16.91 8.03
CA GLU A 39 -1.58 -16.06 6.85
C GLU A 39 -0.08 -15.91 6.58
N TYR A 40 0.71 -15.64 7.60
CA TYR A 40 2.17 -15.54 7.45
C TYR A 40 2.79 -16.85 6.96
N GLN A 41 2.26 -17.96 7.48
CA GLN A 41 2.66 -19.29 7.04
C GLN A 41 2.34 -19.51 5.57
N ALA A 42 1.17 -19.11 5.11
CA ALA A 42 0.78 -19.23 3.69
C ALA A 42 1.73 -18.43 2.77
N TYR A 43 2.13 -17.22 3.17
CA TYR A 43 3.10 -16.42 2.41
C TYR A 43 4.47 -17.09 2.32
N GLN A 44 4.97 -17.60 3.45
CA GLN A 44 6.27 -18.28 3.50
C GLN A 44 6.26 -19.57 2.67
N ILE A 45 5.24 -20.40 2.82
CA ILE A 45 5.11 -21.65 2.05
C ILE A 45 5.01 -21.35 0.55
N ALA A 46 4.16 -20.39 0.14
CA ALA A 46 4.06 -20.01 -1.26
C ALA A 46 5.40 -19.56 -1.84
N PHE A 47 6.19 -18.81 -1.07
CA PHE A 47 7.54 -18.39 -1.46
C PHE A 47 8.50 -19.57 -1.54
N GLU A 48 8.47 -20.52 -0.58
CA GLU A 48 9.33 -21.69 -0.60
C GLU A 48 9.10 -22.55 -1.84
N PHE A 49 7.85 -22.85 -2.18
CA PHE A 49 7.54 -23.54 -3.43
C PHE A 49 8.02 -22.75 -4.67
N TYR A 50 7.85 -21.43 -4.67
CA TYR A 50 8.28 -20.60 -5.78
C TYR A 50 9.80 -20.55 -5.95
N LYS A 51 10.56 -20.40 -4.84
CA LYS A 51 12.03 -20.29 -4.90
C LYS A 51 12.71 -21.59 -5.33
N ASP A 52 12.13 -22.74 -4.92
CA ASP A 52 12.70 -24.05 -5.16
C ASP A 52 12.33 -24.63 -6.54
N ASP A 53 11.35 -24.04 -7.24
CA ASP A 53 10.98 -24.42 -8.61
C ASP A 53 11.95 -23.85 -9.64
N ILE A 54 11.97 -24.46 -10.84
CA ILE A 54 12.68 -23.91 -11.99
C ILE A 54 12.05 -22.59 -12.47
N TRP A 55 12.80 -21.80 -13.22
CA TRP A 55 12.24 -20.64 -13.90
C TRP A 55 11.29 -21.07 -15.02
N ARG A 56 10.05 -20.56 -14.95
CA ARG A 56 8.98 -20.85 -15.92
C ARG A 56 8.45 -19.57 -16.55
N TRP A 57 7.73 -19.73 -17.61
CA TRP A 57 6.92 -18.66 -18.19
C TRP A 57 5.43 -18.89 -17.84
N PRO A 58 4.72 -17.88 -17.35
CA PRO A 58 5.19 -16.56 -16.96
C PRO A 58 6.13 -16.59 -15.74
N ILE A 59 6.95 -15.53 -15.56
CA ILE A 59 8.02 -15.47 -14.55
C ILE A 59 7.54 -15.69 -13.11
N THR A 60 6.26 -15.46 -12.86
CA THR A 60 5.59 -15.57 -11.54
C THR A 60 4.86 -16.90 -11.35
N SER A 61 4.96 -17.80 -12.33
CA SER A 61 4.33 -19.14 -12.24
C SER A 61 4.84 -19.93 -11.04
N ASN A 62 3.90 -20.51 -10.27
CA ASN A 62 4.15 -21.30 -9.05
C ASN A 62 3.26 -22.56 -9.04
N PRO A 63 3.38 -23.46 -10.05
CA PRO A 63 2.44 -24.56 -10.25
C PRO A 63 2.54 -25.64 -9.17
N ASN A 64 3.66 -25.73 -8.44
CA ASN A 64 3.84 -26.72 -7.38
C ASN A 64 3.14 -26.32 -6.07
N TYR A 65 2.73 -25.04 -5.95
CA TYR A 65 1.91 -24.56 -4.85
C TYR A 65 0.43 -24.64 -5.24
N GLY A 66 -0.30 -25.61 -4.72
CA GLY A 66 -1.68 -25.89 -5.10
C GLY A 66 -1.76 -26.59 -6.48
N VAL A 67 -1.35 -27.84 -6.53
CA VAL A 67 -1.11 -28.66 -7.74
C VAL A 67 -2.24 -28.62 -8.77
N ASP A 68 -3.51 -28.62 -8.32
CA ASP A 68 -4.68 -28.63 -9.21
C ASP A 68 -5.10 -27.25 -9.71
N ILE A 69 -4.47 -26.18 -9.19
CA ILE A 69 -4.92 -24.80 -9.43
C ILE A 69 -4.00 -24.08 -10.46
N ASN A 70 -2.86 -24.68 -10.83
CA ASN A 70 -1.83 -24.03 -11.67
C ASN A 70 -1.49 -22.61 -11.19
N ASN A 71 -1.07 -22.51 -9.94
CA ASN A 71 -1.01 -21.27 -9.18
C ASN A 71 0.07 -20.30 -9.69
N ASN A 72 -0.11 -19.03 -9.34
CA ASN A 72 0.83 -17.95 -9.60
C ASN A 72 1.11 -17.20 -8.29
N ILE A 73 2.38 -16.86 -8.03
CA ILE A 73 2.79 -16.21 -6.78
C ILE A 73 2.07 -14.87 -6.53
N ILE A 74 1.57 -14.21 -7.56
CA ILE A 74 0.78 -12.98 -7.45
C ILE A 74 -0.53 -13.22 -6.70
N LEU A 75 -1.12 -14.41 -6.85
CA LEU A 75 -2.41 -14.76 -6.21
C LEU A 75 -2.27 -15.13 -4.73
N SER A 76 -1.05 -15.29 -4.24
CA SER A 76 -0.78 -15.63 -2.84
C SER A 76 -0.69 -14.42 -1.90
N ASP A 77 -1.14 -13.24 -2.34
CA ASP A 77 -1.02 -11.95 -1.62
C ASP A 77 0.42 -11.64 -1.14
N ASN A 78 1.39 -12.17 -1.86
CA ASN A 78 2.80 -12.07 -1.53
C ASN A 78 3.45 -10.87 -2.25
N ILE A 79 4.64 -10.47 -1.82
CA ILE A 79 5.39 -9.35 -2.39
C ILE A 79 6.16 -9.83 -3.63
N THR A 80 5.49 -9.86 -4.77
CA THR A 80 5.95 -10.54 -5.99
C THR A 80 7.32 -10.05 -6.46
N PHE A 81 7.63 -8.74 -6.39
CA PHE A 81 8.94 -8.27 -6.83
C PHE A 81 10.08 -8.78 -5.93
N LEU A 82 9.84 -8.91 -4.62
CA LEU A 82 10.81 -9.49 -3.70
C LEU A 82 10.93 -11.01 -3.92
N ASN A 83 9.83 -11.69 -4.17
CA ASN A 83 9.87 -13.11 -4.50
C ASN A 83 10.75 -13.39 -5.73
N ILE A 84 10.65 -12.58 -6.78
CA ILE A 84 11.47 -12.70 -7.99
C ILE A 84 12.95 -12.48 -7.65
N ILE A 85 13.26 -11.42 -6.91
CA ILE A 85 14.64 -11.10 -6.50
C ILE A 85 15.21 -12.21 -5.63
N PHE A 86 14.47 -12.65 -4.61
CA PHE A 86 14.93 -13.64 -3.67
C PHE A 86 14.95 -15.07 -4.24
N LYS A 87 14.15 -15.38 -5.25
CA LYS A 87 14.30 -16.62 -6.03
C LYS A 87 15.65 -16.66 -6.76
N PHE A 88 16.13 -15.53 -7.28
CA PHE A 88 17.47 -15.45 -7.86
C PHE A 88 18.56 -15.60 -6.78
N ILE A 89 18.41 -14.91 -5.65
CA ILE A 89 19.37 -14.92 -4.54
C ILE A 89 19.41 -16.30 -3.84
N SER A 90 18.28 -17.03 -3.79
CA SER A 90 18.17 -18.34 -3.12
C SER A 90 19.16 -19.37 -3.66
N LYS A 91 19.63 -19.23 -4.89
CA LYS A 91 20.66 -20.10 -5.46
C LYS A 91 22.00 -20.03 -4.73
N PHE A 92 22.23 -18.99 -3.95
CA PHE A 92 23.46 -18.74 -3.19
C PHE A 92 23.27 -18.96 -1.68
N ILE A 93 22.05 -19.27 -1.24
CA ILE A 93 21.69 -19.48 0.17
C ILE A 93 21.17 -20.91 0.33
N THR A 94 21.82 -21.69 1.17
CA THR A 94 21.50 -23.12 1.38
C THR A 94 20.43 -23.34 2.46
N SER A 95 20.21 -22.38 3.33
CA SER A 95 19.22 -22.45 4.42
C SER A 95 17.90 -21.78 4.03
N ASN A 96 16.81 -22.20 4.68
CA ASN A 96 15.54 -21.50 4.55
C ASN A 96 15.66 -20.09 5.13
N PHE A 97 15.04 -19.13 4.47
CA PHE A 97 15.08 -17.72 4.87
C PHE A 97 13.76 -17.02 4.57
N GLN A 98 13.59 -15.86 5.17
CA GLN A 98 12.46 -14.97 4.99
C GLN A 98 12.95 -13.54 4.72
N PHE A 99 12.10 -12.69 4.17
CA PHE A 99 12.36 -11.27 3.94
C PHE A 99 11.27 -10.35 4.50
N TYR A 100 10.25 -10.91 5.14
CA TYR A 100 9.07 -10.16 5.60
C TYR A 100 9.39 -9.21 6.75
N GLY A 101 10.19 -9.65 7.74
CA GLY A 101 10.61 -8.77 8.82
C GLY A 101 11.40 -7.54 8.32
N PRO A 102 12.48 -7.71 7.53
CA PRO A 102 13.17 -6.60 6.87
C PRO A 102 12.25 -5.75 5.98
N TRP A 103 11.29 -6.35 5.27
CA TRP A 103 10.33 -5.64 4.44
C TRP A 103 9.47 -4.65 5.25
N VAL A 104 8.95 -5.08 6.38
CA VAL A 104 8.17 -4.21 7.28
C VAL A 104 8.99 -3.00 7.72
N LEU A 105 10.25 -3.20 8.12
CA LEU A 105 11.13 -2.08 8.48
C LEU A 105 11.36 -1.13 7.29
N ILE A 106 11.57 -1.67 6.10
CA ILE A 106 11.70 -0.87 4.87
C ILE A 106 10.42 -0.08 4.61
N CYS A 107 9.24 -0.67 4.79
CA CYS A 107 7.97 0.02 4.62
C CYS A 107 7.81 1.17 5.61
N LEU A 108 8.10 0.97 6.89
CA LEU A 108 8.07 2.04 7.89
C LEU A 108 9.04 3.17 7.56
N PHE A 109 10.27 2.83 7.15
CA PHE A 109 11.27 3.83 6.75
C PHE A 109 10.83 4.60 5.51
N LEU A 110 10.37 3.93 4.46
CA LEU A 110 9.92 4.60 3.23
C LEU A 110 8.65 5.43 3.47
N GLN A 111 7.77 4.98 4.36
CA GLN A 111 6.60 5.74 4.80
C GLN A 111 7.01 7.05 5.46
N SER A 112 7.94 7.01 6.43
CA SER A 112 8.48 8.21 7.08
C SER A 112 9.23 9.11 6.09
N PHE A 113 10.00 8.54 5.18
CA PHE A 113 10.80 9.26 4.21
C PHE A 113 9.96 10.02 3.17
N PHE A 114 8.94 9.39 2.60
CA PHE A 114 8.09 10.05 1.61
C PHE A 114 7.11 11.02 2.25
N SER A 115 6.57 10.73 3.43
CA SER A 115 5.77 11.70 4.18
C SER A 115 6.60 12.94 4.54
N TYR A 116 7.83 12.77 5.05
CA TYR A 116 8.75 13.88 5.28
C TYR A 116 8.94 14.73 4.02
N LYS A 117 9.18 14.10 2.85
CA LYS A 117 9.36 14.84 1.58
C LYS A 117 8.13 15.63 1.16
N VAL A 118 6.94 15.07 1.35
CA VAL A 118 5.67 15.76 1.05
C VAL A 118 5.52 16.98 1.97
N PHE A 119 5.67 16.80 3.27
CA PHE A 119 5.51 17.90 4.23
C PHE A 119 6.61 18.95 4.08
N PHE A 120 7.85 18.55 3.84
CA PHE A 120 8.94 19.50 3.63
C PHE A 120 8.75 20.33 2.35
N TYR A 121 8.14 19.77 1.32
CA TYR A 121 7.81 20.52 0.11
C TYR A 121 6.88 21.71 0.40
N TYR A 122 5.89 21.53 1.27
CA TYR A 122 4.94 22.58 1.60
C TYR A 122 5.39 23.51 2.74
N THR A 123 6.02 22.97 3.78
CA THR A 123 6.32 23.73 5.00
C THR A 123 7.70 24.39 4.98
N GLN A 124 8.64 23.84 4.20
CA GLN A 124 10.07 24.19 4.19
C GLN A 124 10.69 24.16 5.60
N ASN A 125 10.06 23.47 6.55
CA ASN A 125 10.47 23.39 7.94
C ASN A 125 10.80 21.95 8.34
N ILE A 126 12.05 21.71 8.75
CA ILE A 126 12.56 20.38 9.11
C ILE A 126 11.81 19.79 10.29
N LYS A 127 11.55 20.58 11.35
CA LYS A 127 10.92 20.10 12.58
C LYS A 127 9.48 19.65 12.34
N TYR A 128 8.68 20.50 11.68
CA TYR A 128 7.29 20.14 11.34
C TYR A 128 7.23 18.93 10.40
N SER A 129 8.08 18.89 9.39
CA SER A 129 8.11 17.77 8.45
C SER A 129 8.48 16.46 9.14
N PHE A 130 9.41 16.51 10.11
CA PHE A 130 9.79 15.34 10.89
C PHE A 130 8.63 14.86 11.79
N ILE A 131 7.99 15.76 12.55
CA ILE A 131 6.84 15.42 13.42
C ILE A 131 5.71 14.79 12.57
N CYS A 132 5.37 15.40 11.44
CA CYS A 132 4.34 14.84 10.55
C CYS A 132 4.76 13.47 10.00
N SER A 133 6.04 13.25 9.72
CA SER A 133 6.50 11.94 9.23
C SER A 133 6.37 10.84 10.28
N ILE A 134 6.60 11.14 11.56
CA ILE A 134 6.36 10.20 12.66
C ILE A 134 4.87 9.87 12.77
N PHE A 135 4.00 10.89 12.68
CA PHE A 135 2.56 10.67 12.68
C PHE A 135 2.11 9.67 11.60
N PHE A 136 2.72 9.73 10.40
CA PHE A 136 2.37 8.85 9.29
C PHE A 136 2.82 7.39 9.47
N ILE A 137 3.84 7.10 10.25
CA ILE A 137 4.27 5.71 10.53
C ILE A 137 3.54 5.06 11.69
N ILE A 138 2.83 5.84 12.52
CA ILE A 138 2.00 5.34 13.61
C ILE A 138 0.50 5.34 13.29
N LEU A 139 0.12 5.58 12.03
CA LEU A 139 -1.29 5.54 11.62
C LEU A 139 -1.87 4.15 11.89
N PRO A 140 -3.04 4.06 12.56
CA PRO A 140 -3.66 2.77 12.88
C PRO A 140 -3.86 1.88 11.65
N ILE A 141 -4.29 2.46 10.53
CA ILE A 141 -4.50 1.72 9.28
C ILE A 141 -3.20 1.08 8.73
N LEU A 142 -2.06 1.75 8.87
CA LEU A 142 -0.78 1.17 8.46
C LEU A 142 -0.38 0.04 9.41
N LEU A 143 -0.50 0.27 10.71
CA LEU A 143 -0.13 -0.72 11.72
C LEU A 143 -1.01 -1.97 11.65
N ASP A 144 -2.32 -1.82 11.41
CA ASP A 144 -3.21 -2.96 11.19
C ASP A 144 -2.76 -3.81 9.99
N ARG A 145 -2.47 -3.17 8.85
CA ARG A 145 -2.02 -3.87 7.63
C ARG A 145 -0.67 -4.56 7.77
N ILE A 146 0.23 -4.00 8.56
CA ILE A 146 1.53 -4.64 8.86
C ILE A 146 1.34 -6.00 9.56
N PHE A 147 0.32 -6.13 10.42
CA PHE A 147 0.04 -7.38 11.15
C PHE A 147 -0.73 -8.43 10.35
N ILE A 148 -1.37 -8.06 9.25
CA ILE A 148 -2.24 -8.98 8.51
C ILE A 148 -1.64 -9.27 7.14
N HIS A 149 -1.30 -8.23 6.37
CA HIS A 149 -0.92 -8.36 4.97
C HIS A 149 0.39 -7.62 4.67
N PHE A 150 1.50 -8.34 4.56
CA PHE A 150 2.81 -7.74 4.29
C PHE A 150 2.85 -6.92 2.98
N ALA A 151 2.15 -7.34 1.94
CA ALA A 151 2.07 -6.59 0.69
C ALA A 151 1.33 -5.26 0.88
N LEU A 152 0.28 -5.22 1.72
CA LEU A 152 -0.49 -4.01 2.02
C LEU A 152 0.22 -3.05 2.98
N SER A 153 1.34 -3.40 3.58
CA SER A 153 2.15 -2.45 4.37
C SER A 153 2.85 -1.37 3.52
N ALA A 154 2.81 -1.50 2.19
CA ALA A 154 3.50 -0.59 1.27
C ALA A 154 2.78 0.73 0.99
N HIS A 155 2.13 1.35 1.99
CA HIS A 155 1.44 2.64 1.87
C HIS A 155 2.35 3.78 1.37
N TRP A 156 3.67 3.65 1.57
CA TRP A 156 4.66 4.60 1.05
C TRP A 156 4.61 4.77 -0.48
N LEU A 157 4.09 3.80 -1.23
CA LEU A 157 3.87 3.92 -2.67
C LEU A 157 2.87 5.05 -3.01
N VAL A 158 1.82 5.19 -2.22
CA VAL A 158 0.84 6.28 -2.36
C VAL A 158 1.51 7.62 -2.07
N LEU A 159 2.30 7.73 -0.99
CA LEU A 159 3.02 8.96 -0.65
C LEU A 159 4.09 9.31 -1.69
N TRP A 160 4.79 8.32 -2.24
CA TRP A 160 5.76 8.56 -3.30
C TRP A 160 5.10 9.06 -4.58
N SER A 161 3.98 8.44 -5.00
CA SER A 161 3.22 8.90 -6.18
C SER A 161 2.70 10.32 -5.97
N PHE A 162 2.18 10.64 -4.79
CA PHE A 162 1.73 11.98 -4.45
C PHE A 162 2.89 12.99 -4.48
N TYR A 163 4.04 12.64 -3.93
CA TYR A 163 5.24 13.48 -4.01
C TYR A 163 5.70 13.73 -5.45
N LEU A 164 5.66 12.72 -6.33
CA LEU A 164 5.97 12.88 -7.75
C LEU A 164 4.95 13.79 -8.42
N ALA A 165 3.65 13.58 -8.17
CA ALA A 165 2.58 14.41 -8.73
C ALA A 165 2.77 15.89 -8.40
N ILE A 166 3.04 16.22 -7.12
CA ILE A 166 3.31 17.60 -6.69
C ILE A 166 4.51 18.20 -7.41
N LYS A 167 5.59 17.44 -7.55
CA LYS A 167 6.82 17.93 -8.18
C LYS A 167 6.71 18.10 -9.69
N ASP A 168 5.85 17.34 -10.34
CA ASP A 168 5.76 17.30 -11.79
C ASP A 168 4.74 18.28 -12.35
N VAL A 169 3.90 18.91 -11.52
CA VAL A 169 2.88 19.90 -11.94
C VAL A 169 3.46 21.01 -12.83
N ASN A 170 4.69 21.45 -12.57
CA ASN A 170 5.33 22.54 -13.31
C ASN A 170 6.41 22.08 -14.29
N LYS A 171 6.55 20.77 -14.54
CA LYS A 171 7.55 20.24 -15.46
C LYS A 171 6.95 20.01 -16.84
N ASN A 172 7.74 20.31 -17.88
CA ASN A 172 7.39 20.10 -19.27
C ASN A 172 7.91 18.75 -19.82
N LYS A 173 8.44 17.88 -18.96
CA LYS A 173 9.03 16.61 -19.35
C LYS A 173 8.50 15.46 -18.48
N PHE A 174 8.34 14.29 -19.11
CA PHE A 174 7.96 13.07 -18.42
C PHE A 174 9.03 12.68 -17.39
N ASN A 175 8.59 12.23 -16.21
CA ASN A 175 9.46 11.78 -15.13
C ASN A 175 9.49 10.24 -15.10
N TYR A 176 10.60 9.65 -15.51
CA TYR A 176 10.78 8.18 -15.58
C TYR A 176 10.60 7.46 -14.24
N LYS A 177 10.61 8.17 -13.11
CA LYS A 177 10.30 7.58 -11.80
C LYS A 177 8.89 7.01 -11.72
N TRP A 178 7.98 7.46 -12.61
CA TRP A 178 6.66 6.87 -12.72
C TRP A 178 6.69 5.43 -13.21
N LEU A 179 7.56 5.08 -14.15
CA LEU A 179 7.71 3.69 -14.61
C LEU A 179 8.17 2.78 -13.45
N LEU A 180 9.12 3.26 -12.65
CA LEU A 180 9.62 2.51 -11.51
C LEU A 180 8.52 2.28 -10.46
N ILE A 181 7.77 3.33 -10.09
CA ILE A 181 6.72 3.19 -9.08
C ILE A 181 5.57 2.31 -9.58
N PHE A 182 5.21 2.36 -10.87
CA PHE A 182 4.22 1.46 -11.45
C PHE A 182 4.64 0.01 -11.34
N THR A 183 5.90 -0.28 -11.72
CA THR A 183 6.44 -1.64 -11.62
C THR A 183 6.42 -2.15 -10.18
N ILE A 184 6.92 -1.36 -9.22
CA ILE A 184 6.95 -1.77 -7.82
C ILE A 184 5.53 -1.92 -7.28
N ALA A 185 4.63 -0.97 -7.56
CA ALA A 185 3.25 -1.03 -7.07
C ALA A 185 2.51 -2.25 -7.62
N LEU A 186 2.62 -2.51 -8.92
CA LEU A 186 1.98 -3.65 -9.59
C LEU A 186 2.48 -4.99 -9.04
N LEU A 187 3.80 -5.10 -8.82
CA LEU A 187 4.43 -6.31 -8.28
C LEU A 187 4.39 -6.41 -6.74
N THR A 188 3.84 -5.40 -6.07
CA THR A 188 3.59 -5.46 -4.62
C THR A 188 2.14 -5.83 -4.36
N ASN A 189 1.21 -5.02 -4.85
CA ASN A 189 -0.23 -5.26 -4.67
C ASN A 189 -1.04 -4.44 -5.68
N ILE A 190 -2.04 -5.05 -6.27
CA ILE A 190 -2.88 -4.46 -7.32
C ILE A 190 -3.64 -3.22 -6.84
N TYR A 191 -4.03 -3.15 -5.56
CA TYR A 191 -4.74 -2.00 -5.00
C TYR A 191 -3.85 -0.74 -5.00
N PHE A 192 -2.58 -0.86 -4.58
CA PHE A 192 -1.64 0.26 -4.66
C PHE A 192 -1.37 0.67 -6.10
N PHE A 193 -1.28 -0.29 -7.02
CA PHE A 193 -1.11 0.02 -8.44
C PHE A 193 -2.27 0.87 -8.97
N ILE A 194 -3.53 0.51 -8.67
CA ILE A 194 -4.70 1.30 -9.09
C ILE A 194 -4.65 2.72 -8.53
N VAL A 195 -4.32 2.89 -7.24
CA VAL A 195 -4.22 4.20 -6.61
C VAL A 195 -3.09 5.04 -7.21
N VAL A 196 -1.92 4.44 -7.44
CA VAL A 196 -0.76 5.11 -8.06
C VAL A 196 -1.08 5.55 -9.49
N MET A 197 -1.73 4.70 -10.29
CA MET A 197 -2.18 5.03 -11.65
C MET A 197 -3.20 6.16 -11.66
N ALA A 198 -4.10 6.18 -10.71
CA ALA A 198 -5.08 7.25 -10.60
C ALA A 198 -4.43 8.60 -10.23
N ILE A 199 -3.50 8.62 -9.27
CA ILE A 199 -2.74 9.83 -8.90
C ILE A 199 -1.94 10.34 -10.11
N PHE A 200 -1.27 9.45 -10.84
CA PHE A 200 -0.56 9.78 -12.07
C PHE A 200 -1.49 10.41 -13.11
N SER A 201 -2.60 9.74 -13.43
CA SER A 201 -3.56 10.19 -14.43
C SER A 201 -4.14 11.56 -14.07
N TYR A 202 -4.55 11.74 -12.82
CA TYR A 202 -5.03 13.01 -12.30
C TYR A 202 -3.98 14.12 -12.46
N SER A 203 -2.72 13.85 -12.06
CA SER A 203 -1.66 14.85 -12.10
C SER A 203 -1.37 15.35 -13.52
N TYR A 204 -1.39 14.45 -14.52
CA TYR A 204 -1.18 14.82 -15.92
C TYR A 204 -2.39 15.47 -16.56
N LEU A 205 -3.61 15.01 -16.26
CA LEU A 205 -4.84 15.62 -16.78
C LEU A 205 -5.03 17.06 -16.29
N VAL A 206 -4.74 17.32 -15.02
CA VAL A 206 -4.92 18.66 -14.40
C VAL A 206 -3.78 19.62 -14.72
N ASN A 207 -2.60 19.11 -15.10
CA ASN A 207 -1.45 19.94 -15.41
C ASN A 207 -1.72 20.82 -16.65
N GLY A 208 -1.77 22.16 -16.45
CA GLY A 208 -2.03 23.14 -17.49
C GLY A 208 -0.91 23.32 -18.52
N ASN A 209 0.32 22.88 -18.21
CA ASN A 209 1.49 23.10 -19.05
C ASN A 209 1.58 22.16 -20.27
N TYR A 210 0.74 21.13 -20.30
CA TYR A 210 0.72 20.17 -21.41
C TYR A 210 -0.50 20.40 -22.32
N ASN A 211 -0.30 20.32 -23.62
CA ASN A 211 -1.40 20.24 -24.56
C ASN A 211 -2.11 18.87 -24.47
N LEU A 212 -3.35 18.80 -24.94
CA LEU A 212 -4.18 17.59 -24.81
C LEU A 212 -3.53 16.37 -25.49
N ASN A 213 -2.96 16.55 -26.69
CA ASN A 213 -2.32 15.46 -27.44
C ASN A 213 -1.14 14.85 -26.66
N TYR A 214 -0.34 15.69 -26.01
CA TYR A 214 0.78 15.23 -25.19
C TYR A 214 0.31 14.48 -23.94
N LYS A 215 -0.76 14.95 -23.29
CA LYS A 215 -1.39 14.26 -22.14
C LYS A 215 -1.87 12.88 -22.53
N ILE A 216 -2.63 12.77 -23.63
CA ILE A 216 -3.15 11.50 -24.14
C ILE A 216 -2.00 10.56 -24.48
N LYS A 217 -0.97 11.04 -25.18
CA LYS A 217 0.20 10.23 -25.55
C LYS A 217 0.92 9.67 -24.31
N ILE A 218 1.18 10.49 -23.30
CA ILE A 218 1.84 10.03 -22.08
C ILE A 218 0.98 9.01 -21.35
N LEU A 219 -0.31 9.26 -21.19
CA LEU A 219 -1.21 8.30 -20.54
C LEU A 219 -1.20 6.98 -21.31
N ALA A 220 -1.41 7.00 -22.63
CA ALA A 220 -1.43 5.80 -23.45
C ALA A 220 -0.14 4.96 -23.35
N ILE A 221 1.03 5.61 -23.43
CA ILE A 221 2.33 4.91 -23.31
C ILE A 221 2.47 4.25 -21.93
N ASN A 222 2.09 4.93 -20.85
CA ASN A 222 2.23 4.39 -19.51
C ASN A 222 1.22 3.29 -19.22
N TYR A 223 -0.02 3.41 -19.68
CA TYR A 223 -1.00 2.32 -19.61
C TYR A 223 -0.55 1.11 -20.41
N PHE A 224 -0.01 1.30 -21.62
CA PHE A 224 0.56 0.21 -22.42
C PHE A 224 1.75 -0.47 -21.71
N TYR A 225 2.64 0.31 -21.10
CA TYR A 225 3.73 -0.23 -20.28
C TYR A 225 3.21 -1.11 -19.13
N CYS A 226 2.17 -0.67 -18.43
CA CYS A 226 1.55 -1.44 -17.36
C CYS A 226 0.91 -2.74 -17.87
N LEU A 227 0.21 -2.68 -19.01
CA LEU A 227 -0.35 -3.88 -19.66
C LEU A 227 0.74 -4.86 -20.07
N LEU A 228 1.89 -4.38 -20.56
CA LEU A 228 3.04 -5.21 -20.87
C LEU A 228 3.55 -5.93 -19.62
N ILE A 229 3.72 -5.25 -18.48
CA ILE A 229 4.12 -5.91 -17.24
C ILE A 229 3.09 -6.95 -16.83
N LEU A 230 1.80 -6.63 -16.86
CA LEU A 230 0.72 -7.58 -16.53
C LEU A 230 0.79 -8.84 -17.41
N TYR A 231 1.12 -8.68 -18.69
CA TYR A 231 1.33 -9.81 -19.60
C TYR A 231 2.56 -10.64 -19.20
N LEU A 232 3.70 -9.98 -18.93
CA LEU A 232 4.96 -10.66 -18.56
C LEU A 232 4.84 -11.47 -17.25
N ILE A 233 4.04 -11.01 -16.32
CA ILE A 233 3.77 -11.70 -15.04
C ILE A 233 2.62 -12.71 -15.16
N GLY A 234 2.05 -12.91 -16.35
CA GLY A 234 1.01 -13.90 -16.61
C GLY A 234 -0.35 -13.60 -16.00
N PHE A 235 -0.64 -12.33 -15.70
CA PHE A 235 -1.91 -11.93 -15.14
C PHE A 235 -3.11 -12.37 -16.00
N PHE A 236 -2.97 -12.36 -17.31
CA PHE A 236 -4.01 -12.77 -18.27
C PHE A 236 -4.11 -14.29 -18.49
N ASN A 237 -3.13 -15.06 -18.00
CA ASN A 237 -3.09 -16.52 -18.14
C ASN A 237 -3.61 -17.25 -16.89
N MET A 238 -4.09 -16.50 -15.90
CA MET A 238 -4.63 -17.06 -14.68
C MET A 238 -5.99 -17.69 -15.00
N ASN A 239 -6.07 -19.00 -14.97
CA ASN A 239 -7.34 -19.70 -14.96
C ASN A 239 -7.98 -19.52 -13.60
N VAL A 240 -8.72 -18.44 -13.41
CA VAL A 240 -9.58 -18.24 -12.25
C VAL A 240 -10.79 -19.14 -12.41
N ILE A 241 -10.58 -20.44 -12.25
CA ILE A 241 -11.64 -21.42 -12.41
C ILE A 241 -12.50 -21.39 -11.15
N ASN A 242 -13.75 -20.92 -11.29
CA ASN A 242 -14.93 -21.22 -10.47
C ASN A 242 -14.78 -21.23 -8.94
N TYR A 243 -13.79 -20.55 -8.37
CA TYR A 243 -13.77 -20.31 -6.94
C TYR A 243 -14.72 -19.14 -6.62
N ILE A 244 -15.57 -19.34 -5.63
CA ILE A 244 -16.29 -18.23 -4.99
C ILE A 244 -15.20 -17.39 -4.30
N GLN A 245 -14.65 -16.43 -5.02
CA GLN A 245 -13.72 -15.48 -4.42
C GLN A 245 -14.55 -14.43 -3.70
N TYR A 246 -14.39 -14.38 -2.41
CA TYR A 246 -14.74 -13.21 -1.66
C TYR A 246 -13.84 -12.06 -2.16
N GLY A 247 -14.44 -10.99 -2.65
CA GLY A 247 -13.72 -9.87 -3.25
C GLY A 247 -14.56 -8.60 -3.22
N PHE A 248 -14.42 -7.78 -4.27
CA PHE A 248 -15.20 -6.56 -4.41
C PHE A 248 -16.70 -6.86 -4.32
N GLY A 249 -17.39 -6.17 -3.39
CA GLY A 249 -18.81 -6.39 -3.10
C GLY A 249 -19.07 -7.22 -1.84
N PHE A 250 -18.15 -8.13 -1.47
CA PHE A 250 -18.18 -8.83 -0.18
C PHE A 250 -17.35 -8.04 0.86
N TYR A 251 -16.05 -7.84 0.59
CA TYR A 251 -15.22 -6.99 1.44
C TYR A 251 -15.57 -5.53 1.22
N LYS A 252 -15.91 -4.83 2.29
CA LYS A 252 -16.40 -3.46 2.26
C LYS A 252 -15.98 -2.70 3.51
N SER A 253 -15.92 -1.38 3.38
CA SER A 253 -15.78 -0.46 4.51
C SER A 253 -17.13 0.09 4.93
N ASN A 254 -17.33 0.26 6.24
CA ASN A 254 -18.44 1.02 6.78
C ASN A 254 -18.06 2.51 6.85
N LEU A 255 -19.04 3.42 6.68
CA LEU A 255 -18.82 4.87 6.80
C LEU A 255 -18.24 5.29 8.16
N LEU A 256 -18.55 4.54 9.21
CA LEU A 256 -18.12 4.84 10.57
C LEU A 256 -16.71 4.29 10.89
N THR A 257 -16.14 3.45 10.02
CA THR A 257 -14.80 2.88 10.23
C THR A 257 -13.71 3.95 10.41
N PHE A 258 -13.90 5.16 9.88
CA PHE A 258 -12.95 6.27 10.06
C PHE A 258 -12.91 6.81 11.49
N PHE A 259 -14.01 6.69 12.21
CA PHE A 259 -14.23 7.24 13.56
C PHE A 259 -14.13 6.18 14.65
N ASP A 260 -14.36 4.92 14.31
CA ASP A 260 -14.29 3.79 15.22
C ASP A 260 -13.45 2.65 14.62
N SER A 261 -12.78 1.91 15.49
CA SER A 261 -11.93 0.77 15.13
C SER A 261 -12.70 -0.56 15.04
N THR A 262 -14.02 -0.53 15.00
CA THR A 262 -14.83 -1.74 14.81
C THR A 262 -14.49 -2.41 13.48
N GLY A 263 -14.30 -3.73 13.49
CA GLY A 263 -13.96 -4.51 12.30
C GLY A 263 -12.47 -4.85 12.11
N GLY A 264 -11.53 -4.16 12.76
CA GLY A 264 -10.10 -4.51 12.67
C GLY A 264 -9.78 -5.84 13.38
N PHE A 265 -8.96 -6.71 12.75
CA PHE A 265 -8.60 -8.01 13.34
C PHE A 265 -7.76 -7.89 14.59
N HIS A 266 -6.80 -6.97 14.61
CA HIS A 266 -5.80 -6.85 15.67
C HIS A 266 -5.96 -5.58 16.53
N LEU A 267 -6.64 -4.55 16.05
CA LEU A 267 -6.70 -3.23 16.66
C LEU A 267 -8.11 -2.81 17.12
N ARG A 268 -9.02 -3.76 17.30
CA ARG A 268 -10.42 -3.50 17.70
C ARG A 268 -10.56 -2.59 18.92
N ASN A 269 -9.63 -2.67 19.85
CA ASN A 269 -9.67 -1.92 21.13
C ASN A 269 -8.85 -0.60 21.07
N TRP A 270 -8.36 -0.19 19.90
CA TRP A 270 -7.58 1.04 19.76
C TRP A 270 -8.43 2.30 19.64
N SER A 271 -9.73 2.16 19.47
CA SER A 271 -10.64 3.31 19.49
C SER A 271 -10.81 3.81 20.93
N LEU A 272 -10.39 5.05 21.17
CA LEU A 272 -10.70 5.74 22.44
C LEU A 272 -12.17 6.15 22.51
N LEU A 273 -12.85 6.17 21.37
CA LEU A 273 -14.22 6.64 21.29
C LEU A 273 -15.21 5.53 21.62
N ASN A 274 -14.93 4.28 21.31
CA ASN A 274 -15.78 3.09 21.50
C ASN A 274 -17.28 3.39 21.81
N ILE A 275 -17.74 4.54 21.26
CA ILE A 275 -19.02 5.18 21.57
C ILE A 275 -20.13 4.45 20.83
N PHE A 276 -19.74 3.78 19.73
CA PHE A 276 -20.66 3.13 18.82
C PHE A 276 -20.38 1.63 18.83
N ASP A 277 -21.19 0.88 19.55
CA ASP A 277 -21.17 -0.59 19.53
C ASP A 277 -21.85 -1.08 18.26
N PHE A 278 -21.14 -0.93 17.10
CA PHE A 278 -21.64 -1.39 15.83
C PHE A 278 -21.41 -2.89 15.69
N LYS A 279 -22.45 -3.62 15.36
CA LYS A 279 -22.31 -4.97 14.88
C LYS A 279 -21.70 -4.93 13.49
N SER A 280 -20.44 -5.39 13.37
CA SER A 280 -19.80 -5.56 12.07
C SER A 280 -20.59 -6.57 11.22
N MET A 281 -20.81 -6.23 9.96
CA MET A 281 -21.35 -7.17 8.99
C MET A 281 -20.25 -8.06 8.43
N ASN A 282 -20.63 -9.23 7.91
CA ASN A 282 -19.69 -10.11 7.22
C ASN A 282 -18.98 -9.34 6.09
N GLY A 283 -17.66 -9.38 6.03
CA GLY A 283 -16.83 -8.69 5.05
C GLY A 283 -16.35 -7.30 5.47
N GLU A 284 -16.78 -6.76 6.61
CA GLU A 284 -16.30 -5.47 7.13
C GLU A 284 -14.98 -5.59 7.89
N GLU A 285 -14.57 -6.80 8.26
CA GLU A 285 -13.29 -7.08 8.92
C GLU A 285 -12.09 -6.62 8.11
N GLU A 286 -12.19 -6.65 6.77
CA GLU A 286 -11.17 -6.14 5.85
C GLU A 286 -11.29 -4.63 5.62
N GLY A 287 -12.38 -4.01 6.02
CA GLY A 287 -12.70 -2.61 5.82
C GLY A 287 -12.13 -1.64 6.85
N PHE A 288 -11.13 -2.06 7.65
CA PHE A 288 -10.54 -1.22 8.68
C PHE A 288 -9.94 0.07 8.11
N GLY A 289 -10.49 1.21 8.52
CA GLY A 289 -10.11 2.52 8.03
C GLY A 289 -9.90 3.57 9.13
N TYR A 290 -9.81 3.14 10.40
CA TYR A 290 -9.71 4.04 11.55
C TYR A 290 -8.57 5.05 11.43
N LEU A 291 -8.90 6.35 11.47
CA LEU A 291 -7.94 7.44 11.29
C LEU A 291 -7.07 7.69 12.53
N GLY A 292 -7.47 7.16 13.69
CA GLY A 292 -6.92 7.57 14.96
C GLY A 292 -7.43 8.95 15.39
N LEU A 293 -7.36 9.26 16.68
CA LEU A 293 -7.89 10.51 17.23
C LEU A 293 -7.27 11.74 16.54
N GLY A 294 -5.94 11.74 16.33
CA GLY A 294 -5.24 12.82 15.62
C GLY A 294 -5.70 12.98 14.18
N GLY A 295 -5.92 11.88 13.48
CA GLY A 295 -6.44 11.88 12.11
C GLY A 295 -7.87 12.42 12.02
N ILE A 296 -8.72 12.09 12.99
CA ILE A 296 -10.09 12.61 13.11
C ILE A 296 -10.07 14.14 13.28
N VAL A 297 -9.23 14.64 14.18
CA VAL A 297 -9.08 16.10 14.38
C VAL A 297 -8.64 16.79 13.08
N LEU A 298 -7.62 16.23 12.39
CA LEU A 298 -7.16 16.75 11.10
C LEU A 298 -8.23 16.69 10.01
N PHE A 299 -9.05 15.65 10.00
CA PHE A 299 -10.18 15.50 9.08
C PHE A 299 -11.21 16.64 9.29
N PHE A 300 -11.59 16.93 10.52
CA PHE A 300 -12.51 18.04 10.80
C PHE A 300 -11.92 19.40 10.46
N ILE A 301 -10.61 19.61 10.71
CA ILE A 301 -9.91 20.84 10.29
C ILE A 301 -9.94 20.95 8.76
N LEU A 302 -9.74 19.86 8.02
CA LEU A 302 -9.84 19.85 6.56
C LEU A 302 -11.24 20.25 6.09
N ILE A 303 -12.30 19.65 6.65
CA ILE A 303 -13.69 19.98 6.32
C ILE A 303 -14.00 21.46 6.61
N TYR A 304 -13.58 21.96 7.77
CA TYR A 304 -13.71 23.38 8.10
C TYR A 304 -13.05 24.28 7.04
N ASN A 305 -11.81 23.98 6.66
CA ASN A 305 -11.09 24.75 5.63
C ASN A 305 -11.77 24.67 4.25
N LEU A 306 -12.31 23.50 3.86
CA LEU A 306 -13.07 23.36 2.63
C LEU A 306 -14.31 24.25 2.60
N ILE A 307 -15.06 24.31 3.70
CA ILE A 307 -16.31 25.06 3.79
C ILE A 307 -16.02 26.57 3.82
N PHE A 308 -15.09 27.01 4.65
CA PHE A 308 -14.89 28.42 4.92
C PHE A 308 -13.83 29.11 4.07
N GLN A 309 -12.74 28.43 3.69
CA GLN A 309 -11.66 29.04 2.90
C GLN A 309 -11.86 28.92 1.39
N LYS A 310 -12.80 28.11 0.91
CA LYS A 310 -13.20 27.93 -0.50
C LYS A 310 -12.00 27.77 -1.48
N ASN A 311 -10.94 27.09 -1.05
CA ASN A 311 -9.76 26.89 -1.88
C ASN A 311 -10.05 25.86 -3.00
N LYS A 312 -10.12 26.34 -4.27
CA LYS A 312 -10.48 25.52 -5.44
C LYS A 312 -9.57 24.30 -5.63
N ASN A 313 -8.31 24.38 -5.25
CA ASN A 313 -7.38 23.24 -5.38
C ASN A 313 -7.68 22.15 -4.36
N PHE A 314 -8.06 22.53 -3.13
CA PHE A 314 -8.51 21.58 -2.13
C PHE A 314 -9.79 20.83 -2.56
N TYR A 315 -10.75 21.54 -3.15
CA TYR A 315 -11.97 20.90 -3.67
C TYR A 315 -11.67 19.84 -4.71
N LYS A 316 -10.76 20.10 -5.65
CA LYS A 316 -10.39 19.13 -6.69
C LYS A 316 -9.77 17.85 -6.10
N ILE A 317 -8.84 18.02 -5.14
CA ILE A 317 -8.20 16.87 -4.46
C ILE A 317 -9.23 16.13 -3.62
N PHE A 318 -10.11 16.83 -2.91
CA PHE A 318 -11.15 16.22 -2.10
C PHE A 318 -12.14 15.42 -2.94
N ILE A 319 -12.63 15.96 -4.05
CA ILE A 319 -13.52 15.24 -4.99
C ILE A 319 -12.82 13.98 -5.51
N PHE A 320 -11.55 14.10 -5.92
CA PHE A 320 -10.78 12.97 -6.40
C PHE A 320 -10.64 11.87 -5.33
N ALA A 321 -10.28 12.23 -4.10
CA ALA A 321 -10.20 11.28 -2.99
C ALA A 321 -11.57 10.65 -2.65
N SER A 322 -12.66 11.43 -2.75
CA SER A 322 -14.01 10.96 -2.49
C SER A 322 -14.47 9.88 -3.48
N ILE A 323 -14.00 9.91 -4.73
CA ILE A 323 -14.30 8.85 -5.72
C ILE A 323 -13.74 7.51 -5.25
N PHE A 324 -12.47 7.48 -4.79
CA PHE A 324 -11.87 6.25 -4.25
C PHE A 324 -12.55 5.78 -2.98
N PHE A 325 -12.96 6.72 -2.14
CA PHE A 325 -13.72 6.40 -0.94
C PHE A 325 -15.06 5.75 -1.27
N LEU A 326 -15.81 6.29 -2.22
CA LEU A 326 -17.07 5.68 -2.67
C LEU A 326 -16.86 4.27 -3.24
N ILE A 327 -15.78 4.03 -3.96
CA ILE A 327 -15.43 2.69 -4.45
C ILE A 327 -15.09 1.76 -3.28
N ALA A 328 -14.40 2.23 -2.25
CA ALA A 328 -14.03 1.43 -1.08
C ALA A 328 -15.22 1.04 -0.20
N ILE A 329 -16.27 1.90 -0.11
CA ILE A 329 -17.50 1.59 0.61
C ILE A 329 -18.32 0.53 -0.14
N SER A 330 -18.03 0.30 -1.45
CA SER A 330 -18.62 -0.74 -2.24
C SER A 330 -20.14 -0.62 -2.50
N ASN A 331 -20.83 -1.76 -2.72
CA ASN A 331 -22.17 -1.82 -3.28
C ASN A 331 -23.28 -1.55 -2.28
N ASN A 332 -22.98 -1.62 -0.98
CA ASN A 332 -23.97 -1.42 0.08
C ASN A 332 -23.47 -0.33 1.03
N ILE A 333 -24.06 0.85 0.94
CA ILE A 333 -23.81 1.94 1.88
C ILE A 333 -24.67 1.64 3.12
N HIS A 334 -24.03 1.25 4.21
CA HIS A 334 -24.70 1.06 5.48
C HIS A 334 -24.43 2.25 6.40
N PHE A 335 -25.48 2.75 6.95
CA PHE A 335 -25.42 3.37 8.28
C PHE A 335 -25.78 2.26 9.25
N ALA A 336 -24.98 2.03 10.28
CA ALA A 336 -25.16 1.02 11.29
C ALA A 336 -26.61 0.59 11.52
N ASN A 337 -26.81 -0.70 11.61
CA ASN A 337 -28.04 -1.28 12.14
C ASN A 337 -27.96 -1.35 13.65
#